data_1e13fc5a5d332d953a675d0658c66587
#
_entry.id   1e13fc5a5d332d953a675d0658c66587
#
_cell.length_a   1.000
_cell.length_b   1.000
_cell.length_c   1.000
_cell.angle_alpha   90.00
_cell.angle_beta   90.00
_cell.angle_gamma   90.00
#
_symmetry.space_group_name_H-M   'P 1'
#
loop_
_entity.id
_entity.type
_entity.pdbx_description
1 polymer ?
#
loop_
_entity_poly.entity_id
_entity_poly.type
_entity_poly.pdbx_seq_one_letter_code
_entity_poly.pdbx_strand_id
1 'polypeptide(L)'
;MVKFFTKEMSDQTEHMINTDPAIKTKLKGVTLKFILLVTDCPGNEDRQMKIGFDNGKLVENTLVIKPAPSDLRTQPLDKTYAAKVIGPYDVMVQVSTKKLPMLAALGSMRIEGDMTALIANMTGMTTLLDIQGSLPGLEF
;
A
#
# COMPACT_ATOMS: atom_id res chain seq x y z
N MET A 1 13.30 14.91 4.32
CA MET A 1 13.46 13.61 3.63
C MET A 1 12.38 12.64 4.08
N VAL A 2 11.73 11.98 3.13
CA VAL A 2 10.63 11.04 3.41
C VAL A 2 11.14 9.63 3.15
N LYS A 3 11.14 8.80 4.19
CA LYS A 3 11.53 7.39 4.04
C LYS A 3 10.35 6.56 3.56
N PHE A 4 10.64 5.58 2.69
CA PHE A 4 9.64 4.71 2.08
C PHE A 4 8.91 3.88 3.15
N PHE A 5 7.59 3.87 3.07
CA PHE A 5 6.67 3.11 3.94
C PHE A 5 6.80 3.47 5.42
N THR A 6 6.83 4.76 5.71
CA THR A 6 6.87 5.32 7.07
C THR A 6 5.63 6.18 7.34
N LYS A 7 5.45 6.59 8.60
CA LYS A 7 4.36 7.48 8.96
C LYS A 7 4.39 8.79 8.18
N GLU A 8 5.56 9.36 7.97
CA GLU A 8 5.73 10.58 7.20
C GLU A 8 5.25 10.40 5.75
N MET A 9 5.63 9.28 5.10
CA MET A 9 5.15 8.95 3.77
C MET A 9 3.62 8.76 3.76
N SER A 10 3.09 8.07 4.76
CA SER A 10 1.66 7.86 4.92
C SER A 10 0.90 9.19 5.04
N ASP A 11 1.38 10.10 5.88
CA ASP A 11 0.76 11.40 6.10
C ASP A 11 0.80 12.26 4.83
N GLN A 12 1.92 12.28 4.12
CA GLN A 12 2.03 13.03 2.86
C GLN A 12 1.16 12.44 1.76
N THR A 13 1.07 11.13 1.69
CA THR A 13 0.17 10.45 0.74
C THR A 13 -1.28 10.83 0.99
N GLU A 14 -1.71 10.81 2.25
CA GLU A 14 -3.06 11.23 2.63
C GLU A 14 -3.34 12.68 2.25
N HIS A 15 -2.39 13.57 2.49
CA HIS A 15 -2.53 14.98 2.11
C HIS A 15 -2.72 15.13 0.60
N MET A 16 -1.94 14.43 -0.22
CA MET A 16 -2.07 14.47 -1.67
C MET A 16 -3.42 13.92 -2.14
N ILE A 17 -3.88 12.82 -1.58
CA ILE A 17 -5.19 12.25 -1.91
C ILE A 17 -6.31 13.24 -1.60
N ASN A 18 -6.20 13.97 -0.50
CA ASN A 18 -7.23 14.90 -0.06
C ASN A 18 -7.21 16.25 -0.80
N THR A 19 -6.11 16.62 -1.44
CA THR A 19 -5.93 17.95 -2.01
C THR A 19 -5.71 17.99 -3.51
N ASP A 20 -5.22 16.91 -4.14
CA ASP A 20 -4.91 16.89 -5.58
C ASP A 20 -6.14 16.48 -6.39
N PRO A 21 -6.69 17.37 -7.25
CA PRO A 21 -7.87 17.05 -8.05
C PRO A 21 -7.65 15.90 -9.05
N ALA A 22 -6.44 15.77 -9.60
CA ALA A 22 -6.14 14.68 -10.54
C ALA A 22 -6.18 13.32 -9.84
N ILE A 23 -5.68 13.23 -8.62
CA ILE A 23 -5.72 12.02 -7.81
C ILE A 23 -7.16 11.69 -7.43
N LYS A 24 -7.94 12.67 -7.02
CA LYS A 24 -9.36 12.48 -6.70
C LYS A 24 -10.14 11.93 -7.89
N THR A 25 -9.83 12.41 -9.09
CA THR A 25 -10.45 11.91 -10.32
C THR A 25 -10.10 10.45 -10.57
N LYS A 26 -8.83 10.06 -10.40
CA LYS A 26 -8.39 8.66 -10.56
C LYS A 26 -9.04 7.71 -9.56
N LEU A 27 -9.29 8.17 -8.34
CA LEU A 27 -9.87 7.35 -7.28
C LEU A 27 -11.39 7.35 -7.28
N LYS A 28 -12.03 8.15 -8.11
CA LYS A 28 -13.50 8.25 -8.16
C LYS A 28 -14.14 6.88 -8.32
N GLY A 29 -15.06 6.54 -7.44
CA GLY A 29 -15.80 5.27 -7.47
C GLY A 29 -15.03 4.08 -6.86
N VAL A 30 -13.79 4.27 -6.43
CA VAL A 30 -13.03 3.19 -5.79
C VAL A 30 -13.56 2.95 -4.38
N THR A 31 -14.00 1.72 -4.11
CA THR A 31 -14.37 1.26 -2.77
C THR A 31 -13.61 -0.04 -2.52
N LEU A 32 -12.59 0.04 -1.65
CA LEU A 32 -11.71 -1.09 -1.37
C LEU A 32 -11.03 -0.87 -0.03
N LYS A 33 -11.05 -1.88 0.83
CA LYS A 33 -10.20 -1.94 2.02
C LYS A 33 -9.20 -3.07 1.87
N PHE A 34 -7.93 -2.77 2.05
CA PHE A 34 -6.86 -3.75 1.88
C PHE A 34 -5.70 -3.47 2.83
N ILE A 35 -4.87 -4.49 3.00
CA ILE A 35 -3.68 -4.42 3.86
C ILE A 35 -2.45 -4.61 2.98
N LEU A 36 -1.45 -3.74 3.13
CA LEU A 36 -0.14 -3.88 2.52
C LEU A 36 0.88 -4.15 3.62
N LEU A 37 1.49 -5.33 3.61
CA LEU A 37 2.57 -5.68 4.52
C LEU A 37 3.87 -5.74 3.74
N VAL A 38 4.79 -4.86 4.05
CA VAL A 38 6.13 -4.84 3.47
C VAL A 38 7.09 -5.47 4.48
N THR A 39 7.73 -6.56 4.06
CA THR A 39 8.61 -7.33 4.93
C THR A 39 10.07 -6.97 4.72
N ASP A 40 10.88 -7.19 5.76
CA ASP A 40 12.33 -7.00 5.70
C ASP A 40 12.73 -5.60 5.23
N CYS A 41 12.07 -4.58 5.79
CA CYS A 41 12.41 -3.19 5.55
C CYS A 41 13.75 -2.82 6.19
N PRO A 42 14.39 -1.71 5.74
CA PRO A 42 15.60 -1.19 6.39
C PRO A 42 15.40 -1.00 7.89
N GLY A 43 16.37 -1.39 8.69
CA GLY A 43 16.24 -1.42 10.14
C GLY A 43 15.71 -2.75 10.69
N ASN A 44 15.62 -3.77 9.84
CA ASN A 44 15.13 -5.10 10.21
C ASN A 44 13.70 -5.05 10.76
N GLU A 45 12.81 -4.42 10.01
CA GLU A 45 11.42 -4.16 10.38
C GLU A 45 10.45 -4.69 9.33
N ASP A 46 9.25 -5.07 9.80
CA ASP A 46 8.07 -5.23 8.95
C ASP A 46 7.19 -4.00 9.13
N ARG A 47 6.65 -3.47 8.03
CA ARG A 47 5.79 -2.29 8.04
C ARG A 47 4.49 -2.60 7.34
N GLN A 48 3.38 -2.40 8.04
CA GLN A 48 2.04 -2.74 7.55
C GLN A 48 1.16 -1.50 7.49
N MET A 49 0.59 -1.26 6.31
CA MET A 49 -0.46 -0.25 6.12
C MET A 49 -1.82 -0.90 5.94
N LYS A 50 -2.81 -0.36 6.63
CA LYS A 50 -4.23 -0.66 6.39
C LYS A 50 -4.84 0.54 5.69
N ILE A 51 -5.34 0.32 4.48
CA ILE A 51 -5.86 1.37 3.61
C ILE A 51 -7.31 1.09 3.29
N GLY A 52 -8.14 2.11 3.40
CA GLY A 52 -9.54 2.01 3.03
C GLY A 52 -9.98 3.18 2.18
N PHE A 53 -10.61 2.88 1.04
CA PHE A 53 -11.31 3.85 0.19
C PHE A 53 -12.81 3.55 0.21
N ASP A 54 -13.60 4.62 0.28
CA ASP A 54 -15.06 4.54 0.12
C ASP A 54 -15.47 5.58 -0.93
N ASN A 55 -15.88 5.10 -2.09
CA ASN A 55 -16.26 5.92 -3.24
C ASN A 55 -15.18 6.97 -3.56
N GLY A 56 -13.93 6.55 -3.54
CA GLY A 56 -12.77 7.39 -3.84
C GLY A 56 -12.25 8.21 -2.68
N LYS A 57 -12.90 8.17 -1.53
CA LYS A 57 -12.49 8.90 -0.33
C LYS A 57 -11.64 7.99 0.56
N LEU A 58 -10.51 8.50 1.02
CA LEU A 58 -9.67 7.78 1.97
C LEU A 58 -10.32 7.82 3.35
N VAL A 59 -10.74 6.66 3.85
CA VAL A 59 -11.42 6.52 5.14
C VAL A 59 -10.60 5.80 6.19
N GLU A 60 -9.55 5.11 5.77
CA GLU A 60 -8.60 4.47 6.68
C GLU A 60 -7.18 4.57 6.12
N ASN A 61 -6.23 4.94 6.97
CA ASN A 61 -4.81 4.99 6.61
C ASN A 61 -4.00 4.85 7.89
N THR A 62 -3.66 3.62 8.25
CA THR A 62 -2.92 3.32 9.49
C THR A 62 -1.64 2.57 9.17
N LEU A 63 -0.61 2.80 9.96
CA LEU A 63 0.70 2.16 9.83
C LEU A 63 1.11 1.52 11.15
N VAL A 64 1.54 0.27 11.08
CA VAL A 64 2.13 -0.46 12.20
C VAL A 64 3.52 -0.94 11.80
N ILE A 65 4.51 -0.70 12.65
CA ILE A 65 5.89 -1.11 12.45
C ILE A 65 6.29 -2.05 13.59
N LYS A 66 6.83 -3.22 13.24
CA LYS A 66 7.30 -4.21 14.21
C LYS A 66 8.64 -4.80 13.76
N PRO A 67 9.50 -5.25 14.68
CA PRO A 67 10.73 -5.95 14.32
C PRO A 67 10.45 -7.17 13.45
N ALA A 68 11.29 -7.39 12.44
CA ALA A 68 11.17 -8.53 11.54
C ALA A 68 11.94 -9.76 12.09
N PRO A 69 11.45 -10.98 11.87
CA PRO A 69 10.13 -11.31 11.35
C PRO A 69 9.04 -11.07 12.39
N SER A 70 7.95 -10.41 12.01
CA SER A 70 6.88 -10.05 12.92
C SER A 70 5.69 -11.01 12.84
N ASP A 71 4.81 -10.96 13.84
CA ASP A 71 3.52 -11.65 13.83
C ASP A 71 2.53 -11.07 12.81
N LEU A 72 2.81 -9.88 12.26
CA LEU A 72 2.01 -9.30 11.17
C LEU A 72 1.94 -10.24 9.97
N ARG A 73 3.00 -11.04 9.73
CA ARG A 73 3.06 -11.98 8.60
C ARG A 73 2.04 -13.11 8.69
N THR A 74 1.62 -13.46 9.90
CA THR A 74 0.76 -14.62 10.17
C THR A 74 -0.59 -14.26 10.75
N GLN A 75 -0.85 -12.98 11.01
CA GLN A 75 -2.17 -12.54 11.48
C GLN A 75 -3.25 -12.89 10.47
N PRO A 76 -4.39 -13.48 10.90
CA PRO A 76 -5.50 -13.78 10.02
C PRO A 76 -6.06 -12.50 9.39
N LEU A 77 -6.52 -12.61 8.14
CA LEU A 77 -7.17 -11.49 7.47
C LEU A 77 -8.55 -11.24 8.07
N ASP A 78 -8.76 -10.02 8.56
CA ASP A 78 -10.08 -9.56 9.00
C ASP A 78 -11.00 -9.42 7.79
N LYS A 79 -12.23 -9.87 7.91
CA LYS A 79 -13.23 -9.83 6.84
C LYS A 79 -13.59 -8.41 6.37
N THR A 80 -13.27 -7.40 7.17
CA THR A 80 -13.42 -5.99 6.80
C THR A 80 -12.56 -5.63 5.59
N TYR A 81 -11.44 -6.32 5.42
CA TYR A 81 -10.50 -6.08 4.31
C TYR A 81 -10.68 -7.12 3.23
N ALA A 82 -10.73 -6.68 1.97
CA ALA A 82 -10.89 -7.56 0.83
C ALA A 82 -9.65 -8.44 0.63
N ALA A 83 -8.47 -7.91 0.87
CA ALA A 83 -7.22 -8.62 0.64
C ALA A 83 -6.09 -8.10 1.52
N LYS A 84 -5.09 -8.96 1.72
CA LYS A 84 -3.81 -8.64 2.33
C LYS A 84 -2.71 -9.02 1.35
N VAL A 85 -1.90 -8.04 0.98
CA VAL A 85 -0.76 -8.23 0.08
C VAL A 85 0.52 -8.16 0.90
N ILE A 86 1.32 -9.23 0.84
CA ILE A 86 2.58 -9.34 1.58
C ILE A 86 3.71 -9.42 0.55
N GLY A 87 4.60 -8.46 0.58
CA GLY A 87 5.73 -8.42 -0.33
C GLY A 87 7.00 -7.93 0.33
N PRO A 88 8.18 -8.41 -0.12
CA PRO A 88 9.45 -7.93 0.41
C PRO A 88 9.71 -6.48 -0.02
N TYR A 89 10.49 -5.78 0.80
CA TYR A 89 10.78 -4.36 0.61
C TYR A 89 11.32 -4.03 -0.79
N ASP A 90 12.27 -4.82 -1.29
CA ASP A 90 12.88 -4.59 -2.60
C ASP A 90 11.86 -4.70 -3.76
N VAL A 91 10.92 -5.64 -3.67
CA VAL A 91 9.84 -5.78 -4.66
C VAL A 91 8.91 -4.57 -4.60
N MET A 92 8.52 -4.15 -3.40
CA MET A 92 7.63 -2.99 -3.22
C MET A 92 8.26 -1.69 -3.73
N VAL A 93 9.56 -1.51 -3.52
CA VAL A 93 10.31 -0.37 -4.07
C VAL A 93 10.26 -0.39 -5.60
N GLN A 94 10.47 -1.54 -6.24
CA GLN A 94 10.42 -1.67 -7.70
C GLN A 94 9.04 -1.34 -8.25
N VAL A 95 7.98 -1.75 -7.59
CA VAL A 95 6.60 -1.40 -8.00
C VAL A 95 6.36 0.09 -7.85
N SER A 96 6.73 0.68 -6.72
CA SER A 96 6.51 2.11 -6.46
C SER A 96 7.33 3.02 -7.39
N THR A 97 8.50 2.56 -7.84
CA THR A 97 9.36 3.30 -8.78
C THR A 97 9.06 2.96 -10.25
N LYS A 98 8.03 2.17 -10.50
CA LYS A 98 7.61 1.73 -11.85
C LYS A 98 8.63 0.89 -12.59
N LYS A 99 9.62 0.32 -11.90
CA LYS A 99 10.57 -0.63 -12.48
C LYS A 99 9.98 -2.02 -12.68
N LEU A 100 8.91 -2.32 -11.94
CA LEU A 100 8.20 -3.60 -12.02
C LEU A 100 6.69 -3.33 -12.02
N PRO A 101 5.95 -3.74 -13.08
CA PRO A 101 4.48 -3.61 -13.08
C PRO A 101 3.84 -4.39 -11.93
N MET A 102 2.77 -3.84 -11.35
CA MET A 102 2.09 -4.48 -10.22
C MET A 102 1.63 -5.90 -10.54
N LEU A 103 1.06 -6.14 -11.73
CA LEU A 103 0.61 -7.48 -12.12
C LEU A 103 1.76 -8.49 -12.17
N ALA A 104 2.95 -8.07 -12.64
CA ALA A 104 4.13 -8.92 -12.64
C ALA A 104 4.66 -9.16 -11.22
N ALA A 105 4.59 -8.15 -10.37
CA ALA A 105 5.04 -8.24 -8.99
C ALA A 105 4.20 -9.20 -8.13
N LEU A 106 2.91 -9.39 -8.48
CA LEU A 106 2.02 -10.29 -7.74
C LEU A 106 2.56 -11.72 -7.64
N GLY A 107 3.35 -12.17 -8.63
CA GLY A 107 4.01 -13.47 -8.60
C GLY A 107 5.10 -13.60 -7.53
N SER A 108 5.63 -12.48 -7.03
CA SER A 108 6.64 -12.42 -5.97
C SER A 108 6.06 -12.02 -4.62
N MET A 109 4.75 -11.94 -4.53
CA MET A 109 4.02 -11.55 -3.32
C MET A 109 3.11 -12.68 -2.86
N ARG A 110 2.80 -12.69 -1.57
CA ARG A 110 1.73 -13.54 -1.02
C ARG A 110 0.47 -12.71 -0.89
N ILE A 111 -0.64 -13.23 -1.41
CA ILE A 111 -1.93 -12.55 -1.36
C ILE A 111 -2.92 -13.43 -0.63
N GLU A 112 -3.58 -12.86 0.38
CA GLU A 112 -4.64 -13.50 1.15
C GLU A 112 -5.94 -12.74 0.89
N GLY A 113 -7.06 -13.47 0.82
CA GLY A 113 -8.38 -12.87 0.64
C GLY A 113 -8.93 -13.00 -0.77
N ASP A 114 -9.76 -12.03 -1.17
CA ASP A 114 -10.49 -12.05 -2.44
C ASP A 114 -9.67 -11.40 -3.57
N MET A 115 -9.00 -12.24 -4.36
CA MET A 115 -8.21 -11.79 -5.50
C MET A 115 -9.07 -11.10 -6.56
N THR A 116 -10.30 -11.54 -6.75
CA THR A 116 -11.21 -10.93 -7.73
C THR A 116 -11.56 -9.49 -7.34
N ALA A 117 -11.87 -9.26 -6.06
CA ALA A 117 -12.15 -7.92 -5.56
C ALA A 117 -10.91 -7.02 -5.65
N LEU A 118 -9.73 -7.56 -5.36
CA LEU A 118 -8.47 -6.84 -5.46
C LEU A 118 -8.20 -6.39 -6.90
N ILE A 119 -8.34 -7.31 -7.86
CA ILE A 119 -8.10 -6.99 -9.29
C ILE A 119 -9.15 -6.00 -9.79
N ALA A 120 -10.41 -6.16 -9.42
CA ALA A 120 -11.49 -5.26 -9.84
C ALA A 120 -11.27 -3.81 -9.36
N ASN A 121 -10.54 -3.63 -8.26
CA ASN A 121 -10.24 -2.32 -7.68
C ASN A 121 -8.73 -1.99 -7.74
N MET A 122 -8.00 -2.59 -8.66
CA MET A 122 -6.54 -2.44 -8.78
C MET A 122 -6.13 -0.97 -8.97
N THR A 123 -6.97 -0.15 -9.59
CA THR A 123 -6.73 1.28 -9.76
C THR A 123 -6.46 1.98 -8.42
N GLY A 124 -7.21 1.63 -7.37
CA GLY A 124 -6.98 2.21 -6.04
C GLY A 124 -5.60 1.90 -5.49
N MET A 125 -5.19 0.64 -5.58
CA MET A 125 -3.89 0.21 -5.07
C MET A 125 -2.73 0.77 -5.91
N THR A 126 -2.83 0.71 -7.25
CA THR A 126 -1.78 1.25 -8.12
C THR A 126 -1.65 2.76 -7.98
N THR A 127 -2.76 3.48 -7.86
CA THR A 127 -2.74 4.93 -7.62
C THR A 127 -2.03 5.25 -6.30
N LEU A 128 -2.34 4.50 -5.23
CA LEU A 128 -1.67 4.67 -3.94
C LEU A 128 -0.15 4.49 -4.06
N LEU A 129 0.29 3.41 -4.69
CA LEU A 129 1.71 3.11 -4.86
C LEU A 129 2.41 4.15 -5.75
N ASP A 130 1.75 4.63 -6.79
CA ASP A 130 2.27 5.69 -7.65
C ASP A 130 2.47 6.99 -6.87
N ILE A 131 1.52 7.37 -6.02
CA ILE A 131 1.64 8.55 -5.15
C ILE A 131 2.84 8.38 -4.22
N GLN A 132 2.92 7.24 -3.55
CA GLN A 132 3.99 6.94 -2.60
C GLN A 132 5.37 7.00 -3.27
N GLY A 133 5.49 6.44 -4.46
CA GLY A 133 6.75 6.42 -5.20
C GLY A 133 7.14 7.77 -5.83
N SER A 134 6.22 8.73 -5.88
CA SER A 134 6.42 10.04 -6.51
C SER A 134 6.57 11.18 -5.51
N LEU A 135 6.54 10.90 -4.20
CA LEU A 135 6.63 11.95 -3.19
C LEU A 135 7.97 12.69 -3.26
N PRO A 136 7.97 14.04 -3.16
CA PRO A 136 9.21 14.81 -3.13
C PRO A 136 10.09 14.41 -1.93
N GLY A 137 11.39 14.23 -2.18
CA GLY A 137 12.35 13.89 -1.14
C GLY A 137 12.26 12.47 -0.62
N LEU A 138 11.61 11.57 -1.35
CA LEU A 138 11.50 10.17 -0.96
C LEU A 138 12.86 9.46 -0.97
N GLU A 139 13.14 8.72 0.09
CA GLU A 139 14.31 7.86 0.23
C GLU A 139 13.90 6.41 0.45
N PHE A 140 14.64 5.52 -0.17
CA PHE A 140 14.47 4.07 -0.04
C PHE A 140 15.49 3.44 0.88
#